data_8d6bd7bae9a10dac1d9e84094172f704
#
_entry.id   8d6bd7bae9a10dac1d9e84094172f704
#
_cell.length_a   1.000
_cell.length_b   1.000
_cell.length_c   1.000
_cell.angle_alpha   90.00
_cell.angle_beta   90.00
_cell.angle_gamma   90.00
#
_symmetry.space_group_name_H-M   'P 1'
#
loop_
_entity.id
_entity.type
_entity.pdbx_description
1 polymer ?
#
loop_
_entity_poly.entity_id
_entity_poly.type
_entity_poly.pdbx_seq_one_letter_code
_entity_poly.pdbx_strand_id
1 'polypeptide(L)'
;IYTQISFIFLYCSIFIVITLTSCSSKISGTLNKPLLEDEEQVFTVLNQIKHSKKDEYEDLLYKKILPALKAYKDSSDEINKLNAMVNENSFVIEPASISSDSTWMFVYIVKPYVKGATVYRILEPLKQMYGIEQTKEIFKKWNSCFASEQIAYWSGGNTKKFE
;
A
#
# COMPACT_ATOMS: atom_id res chain seq x y z
N ILE A 1 -28.17 -7.22 -69.07
CA ILE A 1 -29.47 -7.33 -68.37
C ILE A 1 -29.18 -7.88 -66.99
N TYR A 2 -29.06 -6.99 -66.04
CA TYR A 2 -28.72 -7.35 -64.65
C TYR A 2 -29.97 -7.25 -63.80
N THR A 3 -30.37 -8.37 -63.24
CA THR A 3 -31.43 -8.45 -62.23
C THR A 3 -30.81 -8.17 -60.85
N GLN A 4 -31.22 -7.08 -60.24
CA GLN A 4 -30.91 -6.77 -58.84
C GLN A 4 -31.80 -7.63 -57.93
N ILE A 5 -31.20 -8.38 -57.09
CA ILE A 5 -31.82 -9.11 -55.98
C ILE A 5 -31.69 -8.22 -54.73
N SER A 6 -32.80 -7.63 -54.35
CA SER A 6 -32.91 -6.85 -53.13
C SER A 6 -33.03 -7.78 -51.92
N PHE A 7 -32.01 -7.80 -51.07
CA PHE A 7 -32.08 -8.47 -49.78
C PHE A 7 -32.69 -7.53 -48.75
N ILE A 8 -33.93 -7.82 -48.41
CA ILE A 8 -34.60 -7.17 -47.29
C ILE A 8 -34.09 -7.84 -46.01
N PHE A 9 -33.24 -7.15 -45.29
CA PHE A 9 -32.88 -7.57 -43.94
C PHE A 9 -33.97 -7.16 -42.95
N LEU A 10 -34.74 -8.15 -42.54
CA LEU A 10 -35.73 -8.03 -41.48
C LEU A 10 -34.99 -7.91 -40.13
N TYR A 11 -34.88 -6.68 -39.65
CA TYR A 11 -34.36 -6.42 -38.30
C TYR A 11 -35.41 -6.84 -37.28
N CYS A 12 -35.22 -8.03 -36.72
CA CYS A 12 -35.96 -8.47 -35.55
C CYS A 12 -35.34 -7.83 -34.31
N SER A 13 -35.88 -6.68 -33.92
CA SER A 13 -35.51 -5.99 -32.69
C SER A 13 -36.08 -6.75 -31.50
N ILE A 14 -35.27 -7.62 -30.92
CA ILE A 14 -35.56 -8.23 -29.62
C ILE A 14 -35.19 -7.21 -28.58
N PHE A 15 -36.15 -6.50 -28.06
CA PHE A 15 -36.03 -5.70 -26.84
C PHE A 15 -35.91 -6.65 -25.66
N ILE A 16 -34.67 -6.93 -25.27
CA ILE A 16 -34.41 -7.54 -23.97
C ILE A 16 -34.52 -6.42 -22.93
N VAL A 17 -35.69 -6.34 -22.31
CA VAL A 17 -35.89 -5.55 -21.09
C VAL A 17 -35.17 -6.23 -19.98
N ILE A 18 -33.88 -5.85 -19.75
CA ILE A 18 -33.17 -6.22 -18.54
C ILE A 18 -33.74 -5.35 -17.43
N THR A 19 -34.65 -5.90 -16.67
CA THR A 19 -35.08 -5.33 -15.40
C THR A 19 -33.89 -5.48 -14.46
N LEU A 20 -33.08 -4.42 -14.37
CA LEU A 20 -32.10 -4.25 -13.30
C LEU A 20 -32.89 -4.10 -12.01
N THR A 21 -33.16 -5.22 -11.34
CA THR A 21 -33.50 -5.22 -9.92
C THR A 21 -32.25 -4.70 -9.20
N SER A 22 -32.20 -3.38 -9.00
CA SER A 22 -31.33 -2.73 -8.06
C SER A 22 -31.57 -3.33 -6.69
N CYS A 23 -30.80 -4.34 -6.33
CA CYS A 23 -30.64 -4.74 -4.96
C CYS A 23 -29.83 -3.64 -4.29
N SER A 24 -30.52 -2.55 -3.94
CA SER A 24 -30.02 -1.52 -3.07
C SER A 24 -29.91 -2.15 -1.68
N SER A 25 -28.83 -2.86 -1.45
CA SER A 25 -28.39 -3.14 -0.09
C SER A 25 -28.06 -1.79 0.52
N LYS A 26 -29.03 -1.24 1.25
CA LYS A 26 -28.77 -0.16 2.19
C LYS A 26 -27.69 -0.68 3.17
N ILE A 27 -26.43 -0.35 2.85
CA ILE A 27 -25.37 -0.34 3.84
C ILE A 27 -25.67 0.89 4.70
N SER A 28 -26.65 0.74 5.57
CA SER A 28 -26.82 1.59 6.75
C SER A 28 -25.81 1.11 7.78
N GLY A 29 -24.57 1.20 7.43
CA GLY A 29 -23.47 1.10 8.38
C GLY A 29 -23.35 2.45 9.04
N THR A 30 -23.90 2.58 10.24
CA THR A 30 -23.63 3.66 11.18
C THR A 30 -22.13 3.84 11.30
N LEU A 31 -21.62 4.86 10.63
CA LEU A 31 -20.21 5.29 10.65
C LEU A 31 -19.87 6.00 11.97
N ASN A 32 -20.40 5.51 13.10
CA ASN A 32 -20.27 6.12 14.42
C ASN A 32 -19.70 5.16 15.48
N LYS A 33 -19.02 4.09 15.04
CA LYS A 33 -18.18 3.35 15.99
C LYS A 33 -16.75 3.83 15.74
N PRO A 34 -16.06 4.40 16.76
CA PRO A 34 -14.64 4.67 16.59
C PRO A 34 -13.95 3.35 16.23
N LEU A 35 -13.16 3.38 15.14
CA LEU A 35 -12.43 2.25 14.57
C LEU A 35 -11.34 1.70 15.51
N LEU A 36 -11.39 2.06 16.80
CA LEU A 36 -10.34 1.88 17.80
C LEU A 36 -10.84 1.22 19.10
N GLU A 37 -11.90 0.46 19.05
CA GLU A 37 -12.26 -0.39 20.18
C GLU A 37 -12.01 -1.85 19.78
N ASP A 38 -11.07 -2.45 20.50
CA ASP A 38 -10.63 -3.84 20.51
C ASP A 38 -9.68 -4.23 19.36
N GLU A 39 -8.41 -4.37 19.72
CA GLU A 39 -7.30 -4.94 18.97
C GLU A 39 -6.53 -3.92 18.13
N GLU A 40 -5.59 -3.23 18.75
CA GLU A 40 -4.57 -2.45 18.04
C GLU A 40 -3.82 -3.35 17.04
N GLN A 41 -4.31 -3.38 15.81
CA GLN A 41 -3.59 -4.07 14.74
C GLN A 41 -2.25 -3.39 14.53
N VAL A 42 -1.21 -4.19 14.37
CA VAL A 42 0.14 -3.71 14.08
C VAL A 42 0.52 -4.19 12.68
N PHE A 43 0.99 -3.28 11.87
CA PHE A 43 1.62 -3.61 10.60
C PHE A 43 3.14 -3.59 10.77
N THR A 44 3.80 -4.66 10.39
CA THR A 44 5.24 -4.83 10.54
C THR A 44 5.86 -5.27 9.24
N VAL A 45 6.94 -4.64 8.81
CA VAL A 45 7.73 -5.07 7.66
C VAL A 45 9.16 -5.38 8.12
N LEU A 46 9.60 -6.60 7.85
CA LEU A 46 10.97 -7.03 8.09
C LEU A 46 11.80 -6.83 6.82
N ASN A 47 12.87 -6.09 6.96
CA ASN A 47 13.80 -5.76 5.89
C ASN A 47 15.17 -6.36 6.19
N GLN A 48 15.47 -7.48 5.56
CA GLN A 48 16.77 -8.14 5.68
C GLN A 48 17.74 -7.56 4.66
N ILE A 49 18.75 -6.83 5.13
CA ILE A 49 19.65 -6.04 4.29
C ILE A 49 21.01 -6.71 4.21
N LYS A 50 21.59 -6.79 3.01
CA LYS A 50 22.95 -7.29 2.78
C LYS A 50 23.94 -6.49 3.61
N HIS A 51 24.93 -7.19 4.18
CA HIS A 51 25.96 -6.57 5.04
C HIS A 51 26.59 -5.34 4.38
N SER A 52 27.02 -5.47 3.14
CA SER A 52 27.69 -4.41 2.37
C SER A 52 26.79 -3.28 1.90
N LYS A 53 25.48 -3.35 2.18
CA LYS A 53 24.47 -2.41 1.68
C LYS A 53 23.76 -1.62 2.77
N LYS A 54 24.22 -1.73 4.03
CA LYS A 54 23.61 -1.05 5.17
C LYS A 54 23.52 0.46 4.94
N ASP A 55 24.66 1.08 4.69
CA ASP A 55 24.74 2.55 4.56
C ASP A 55 23.93 3.06 3.36
N GLU A 56 23.96 2.33 2.22
CA GLU A 56 23.14 2.66 1.05
C GLU A 56 21.64 2.53 1.36
N TYR A 57 21.26 1.50 2.11
CA TYR A 57 19.88 1.30 2.54
C TYR A 57 19.40 2.44 3.46
N GLU A 58 20.20 2.80 4.46
CA GLU A 58 19.91 3.89 5.40
C GLU A 58 19.77 5.24 4.66
N ASP A 59 20.66 5.53 3.73
CA ASP A 59 20.59 6.74 2.90
C ASP A 59 19.31 6.77 2.06
N LEU A 60 18.95 5.65 1.44
CA LEU A 60 17.70 5.55 0.68
C LEU A 60 16.48 5.69 1.59
N LEU A 61 16.47 5.00 2.72
CA LEU A 61 15.36 5.03 3.66
C LEU A 61 15.13 6.45 4.21
N TYR A 62 16.18 7.03 4.82
CA TYR A 62 16.04 8.29 5.56
C TYR A 62 16.06 9.54 4.69
N LYS A 63 16.79 9.52 3.57
CA LYS A 63 16.93 10.71 2.70
C LYS A 63 16.02 10.69 1.48
N LYS A 64 15.39 9.55 1.15
CA LYS A 64 14.53 9.43 -0.04
C LYS A 64 13.14 8.91 0.28
N ILE A 65 13.02 7.73 0.90
CA ILE A 65 11.74 7.05 1.06
C ILE A 65 10.90 7.74 2.14
N LEU A 66 11.37 7.84 3.37
CA LEU A 66 10.60 8.45 4.45
C LEU A 66 10.19 9.92 4.15
N PRO A 67 11.06 10.78 3.58
CA PRO A 67 10.64 12.11 3.15
C PRO A 67 9.53 12.08 2.10
N ALA A 68 9.59 11.16 1.13
CA ALA A 68 8.54 11.03 0.11
C ALA A 68 7.22 10.58 0.71
N LEU A 69 7.23 9.62 1.65
CA LEU A 69 6.03 9.17 2.37
C LEU A 69 5.37 10.33 3.15
N LYS A 70 6.18 11.13 3.85
CA LYS A 70 5.70 12.28 4.63
C LYS A 70 5.12 13.39 3.76
N ALA A 71 5.70 13.65 2.60
CA ALA A 71 5.27 14.72 1.70
C ALA A 71 4.13 14.31 0.77
N TYR A 72 3.84 13.01 0.66
CA TYR A 72 2.86 12.49 -0.28
C TYR A 72 1.46 13.03 -0.03
N LYS A 73 0.81 13.44 -1.13
CA LYS A 73 -0.58 13.89 -1.14
C LYS A 73 -1.38 13.08 -2.14
N ASP A 74 -2.41 12.43 -1.63
CA ASP A 74 -3.44 11.79 -2.44
C ASP A 74 -4.45 12.85 -2.95
N SER A 75 -5.22 12.52 -3.95
CA SER A 75 -6.30 13.38 -4.44
C SER A 75 -7.48 13.51 -3.46
N SER A 76 -7.61 12.59 -2.52
CA SER A 76 -8.64 12.55 -1.48
C SER A 76 -8.13 13.10 -0.16
N ASP A 77 -8.83 14.10 0.38
CA ASP A 77 -8.53 14.64 1.71
C ASP A 77 -8.73 13.62 2.82
N GLU A 78 -9.65 12.69 2.66
CA GLU A 78 -9.86 11.60 3.62
C GLU A 78 -8.65 10.65 3.64
N ILE A 79 -8.15 10.26 2.47
CA ILE A 79 -6.94 9.44 2.38
C ILE A 79 -5.72 10.19 2.91
N ASN A 80 -5.62 11.49 2.67
CA ASN A 80 -4.54 12.31 3.23
C ASN A 80 -4.52 12.30 4.76
N LYS A 81 -5.69 12.31 5.42
CA LYS A 81 -5.79 12.16 6.87
C LYS A 81 -5.31 10.78 7.33
N LEU A 82 -5.70 9.70 6.63
CA LEU A 82 -5.22 8.35 6.94
C LEU A 82 -3.71 8.23 6.74
N ASN A 83 -3.17 8.81 5.66
CA ASN A 83 -1.73 8.83 5.41
C ASN A 83 -0.95 9.60 6.49
N ALA A 84 -1.50 10.71 6.99
CA ALA A 84 -0.91 11.45 8.10
C ALA A 84 -0.87 10.60 9.38
N MET A 85 -1.95 9.88 9.69
CA MET A 85 -1.98 8.95 10.83
C MET A 85 -0.92 7.85 10.72
N VAL A 86 -0.70 7.30 9.52
CA VAL A 86 0.40 6.31 9.30
C VAL A 86 1.73 6.96 9.60
N ASN A 87 2.00 8.16 9.08
CA ASN A 87 3.28 8.84 9.27
C ASN A 87 3.55 9.19 10.75
N GLU A 88 2.52 9.52 11.50
CA GLU A 88 2.62 9.83 12.93
C GLU A 88 2.85 8.59 13.79
N ASN A 89 2.32 7.43 13.36
CA ASN A 89 2.35 6.19 14.10
C ASN A 89 3.38 5.17 13.57
N SER A 90 4.26 5.62 12.66
CA SER A 90 5.31 4.80 12.08
C SER A 90 6.64 5.01 12.77
N PHE A 91 7.39 3.93 12.94
CA PHE A 91 8.77 4.00 13.39
C PHE A 91 9.60 2.86 12.78
N VAL A 92 10.91 3.06 12.76
CA VAL A 92 11.89 2.08 12.30
C VAL A 92 12.71 1.63 13.49
N ILE A 93 12.81 0.32 13.69
CA ILE A 93 13.78 -0.27 14.61
C ILE A 93 15.03 -0.61 13.79
N GLU A 94 16.14 0.02 14.14
CA GLU A 94 17.44 -0.25 13.55
C GLU A 94 18.10 -1.43 14.23
N PRO A 95 18.89 -2.23 13.49
CA PRO A 95 19.61 -3.34 14.08
C PRO A 95 20.75 -2.84 14.96
N ALA A 96 20.83 -3.33 16.20
CA ALA A 96 21.95 -3.05 17.12
C ALA A 96 23.23 -3.81 16.75
N SER A 97 23.09 -4.95 16.05
CA SER A 97 24.20 -5.82 15.63
C SER A 97 23.84 -6.56 14.36
N ILE A 98 24.86 -7.09 13.71
CA ILE A 98 24.68 -7.98 12.55
C ILE A 98 24.07 -9.32 13.00
N SER A 99 23.16 -9.86 12.19
CA SER A 99 22.58 -11.18 12.41
C SER A 99 23.59 -12.30 12.11
N SER A 100 23.32 -13.52 12.60
CA SER A 100 24.17 -14.70 12.40
C SER A 100 24.39 -15.08 10.93
N ASP A 101 23.47 -14.67 10.05
CA ASP A 101 23.54 -14.86 8.60
C ASP A 101 24.26 -13.72 7.85
N SER A 102 24.97 -12.87 8.60
CA SER A 102 25.69 -11.70 8.07
C SER A 102 24.79 -10.68 7.36
N THR A 103 23.58 -10.49 7.85
CA THR A 103 22.65 -9.46 7.36
C THR A 103 22.28 -8.47 8.46
N TRP A 104 21.71 -7.33 8.08
CA TRP A 104 21.12 -6.35 8.98
C TRP A 104 19.61 -6.42 8.92
N MET A 105 18.94 -6.55 10.07
CA MET A 105 17.47 -6.61 10.14
C MET A 105 16.91 -5.27 10.58
N PHE A 106 16.32 -4.54 9.64
CA PHE A 106 15.52 -3.36 9.93
C PHE A 106 14.05 -3.74 10.04
N VAL A 107 13.33 -3.17 11.00
CA VAL A 107 11.91 -3.43 11.21
C VAL A 107 11.15 -2.12 11.11
N TYR A 108 10.27 -2.02 10.11
CA TYR A 108 9.33 -0.92 10.01
C TYR A 108 8.01 -1.31 10.65
N ILE A 109 7.49 -0.46 11.53
CA ILE A 109 6.27 -0.74 12.31
C ILE A 109 5.32 0.44 12.17
N VAL A 110 4.03 0.14 12.01
CA VAL A 110 2.92 1.09 12.15
C VAL A 110 1.97 0.58 13.22
N LYS A 111 1.80 1.36 14.29
CA LYS A 111 0.93 1.01 15.42
C LYS A 111 0.16 2.25 15.89
N PRO A 112 -1.20 2.23 15.79
CA PRO A 112 -2.03 1.20 15.17
C PRO A 112 -1.92 1.16 13.63
N TYR A 113 -2.25 0.00 13.03
CA TYR A 113 -2.40 -0.11 11.59
C TYR A 113 -3.57 0.73 11.08
N VAL A 114 -3.35 1.55 10.08
CA VAL A 114 -4.36 2.44 9.50
C VAL A 114 -4.90 1.85 8.21
N LYS A 115 -6.06 1.21 8.28
CA LYS A 115 -6.71 0.62 7.11
C LYS A 115 -7.13 1.70 6.11
N GLY A 116 -6.88 1.46 4.83
CA GLY A 116 -7.27 2.38 3.74
C GLY A 116 -6.22 3.42 3.39
N ALA A 117 -5.17 3.60 4.20
CA ALA A 117 -4.07 4.47 3.85
C ALA A 117 -3.33 3.95 2.60
N THR A 118 -2.92 4.86 1.73
CA THR A 118 -2.23 4.53 0.46
C THR A 118 -0.71 4.65 0.55
N VAL A 119 -0.21 5.30 1.58
CA VAL A 119 1.22 5.56 1.80
C VAL A 119 2.06 4.29 2.01
N TYR A 120 1.44 3.15 2.31
CA TYR A 120 2.12 1.86 2.33
C TYR A 120 2.71 1.44 0.97
N ARG A 121 2.24 2.06 -0.12
CA ARG A 121 2.74 1.83 -1.48
C ARG A 121 3.78 2.88 -1.81
N ILE A 122 5.05 2.59 -1.57
CA ILE A 122 6.15 3.57 -1.66
C ILE A 122 6.36 4.15 -3.07
N LEU A 123 5.89 3.48 -4.13
CA LEU A 123 6.12 3.93 -5.52
C LEU A 123 5.43 5.25 -5.85
N GLU A 124 4.17 5.43 -5.44
CA GLU A 124 3.44 6.65 -5.75
C GLU A 124 4.00 7.88 -5.02
N PRO A 125 4.31 7.81 -3.72
CA PRO A 125 5.06 8.86 -3.04
C PRO A 125 6.38 9.22 -3.71
N LEU A 126 7.18 8.23 -4.12
CA LEU A 126 8.44 8.47 -4.80
C LEU A 126 8.23 9.14 -6.16
N LYS A 127 7.25 8.69 -6.97
CA LYS A 127 6.92 9.31 -8.26
C LYS A 127 6.48 10.76 -8.10
N GLN A 128 5.68 11.06 -7.09
CA GLN A 128 5.21 12.41 -6.84
C GLN A 128 6.38 13.34 -6.46
N MET A 129 7.31 12.87 -5.66
CA MET A 129 8.44 13.68 -5.19
C MET A 129 9.59 13.79 -6.20
N TYR A 130 9.93 12.70 -6.89
CA TYR A 130 11.15 12.61 -7.69
C TYR A 130 10.89 12.44 -9.21
N GLY A 131 9.64 12.23 -9.63
CA GLY A 131 9.30 11.88 -11.00
C GLY A 131 9.60 10.42 -11.35
N ILE A 132 9.16 10.00 -12.52
CA ILE A 132 9.15 8.57 -12.91
C ILE A 132 10.57 8.00 -13.03
N GLU A 133 11.45 8.68 -13.74
CA GLU A 133 12.79 8.14 -14.07
C GLU A 133 13.66 8.03 -12.80
N GLN A 134 13.68 9.06 -11.97
CA GLN A 134 14.44 9.01 -10.72
C GLN A 134 13.86 7.98 -9.74
N THR A 135 12.54 7.78 -9.74
CA THR A 135 11.90 6.72 -8.94
C THR A 135 12.37 5.34 -9.35
N LYS A 136 12.51 5.07 -10.66
CA LYS A 136 13.04 3.79 -11.15
C LYS A 136 14.45 3.52 -10.62
N GLU A 137 15.31 4.54 -10.65
CA GLU A 137 16.68 4.42 -10.13
C GLU A 137 16.72 4.22 -8.60
N ILE A 138 15.92 4.97 -7.85
CA ILE A 138 15.79 4.81 -6.40
C ILE A 138 15.31 3.39 -6.08
N PHE A 139 14.27 2.92 -6.77
CA PHE A 139 13.66 1.62 -6.52
C PHE A 139 14.60 0.46 -6.89
N LYS A 140 15.36 0.60 -7.98
CA LYS A 140 16.40 -0.36 -8.38
C LYS A 140 17.48 -0.49 -7.30
N LYS A 141 17.99 0.64 -6.80
CA LYS A 141 18.97 0.66 -5.69
C LYS A 141 18.38 0.07 -4.42
N TRP A 142 17.16 0.47 -4.07
CA TRP A 142 16.42 -0.04 -2.93
C TRP A 142 16.33 -1.56 -2.96
N ASN A 143 15.85 -2.13 -4.07
CA ASN A 143 15.74 -3.58 -4.22
C ASN A 143 17.10 -4.29 -4.16
N SER A 144 18.18 -3.64 -4.61
CA SER A 144 19.52 -4.22 -4.56
C SER A 144 20.07 -4.39 -3.15
N CYS A 145 19.53 -3.65 -2.16
CA CYS A 145 19.97 -3.71 -0.77
C CYS A 145 19.48 -4.97 -0.04
N PHE A 146 18.36 -5.54 -0.46
CA PHE A 146 17.75 -6.67 0.23
C PHE A 146 18.53 -7.97 0.01
N ALA A 147 18.72 -8.71 1.10
CA ALA A 147 19.27 -10.06 1.08
C ALA A 147 18.21 -11.11 0.77
N SER A 148 16.94 -10.85 1.13
CA SER A 148 15.77 -11.67 0.86
C SER A 148 14.57 -10.78 0.51
N GLU A 149 13.45 -11.38 0.14
CA GLU A 149 12.19 -10.66 -0.04
C GLU A 149 11.76 -10.00 1.29
N GLN A 150 11.11 -8.84 1.18
CA GLN A 150 10.51 -8.19 2.32
C GLN A 150 9.34 -9.03 2.85
N ILE A 151 9.25 -9.16 4.17
CA ILE A 151 8.16 -9.90 4.79
C ILE A 151 7.29 -8.91 5.54
N ALA A 152 6.01 -8.85 5.15
CA ALA A 152 5.02 -7.99 5.80
C ALA A 152 4.05 -8.83 6.63
N TYR A 153 3.81 -8.40 7.86
CA TYR A 153 2.88 -9.02 8.79
C TYR A 153 1.83 -8.02 9.24
N TRP A 154 0.61 -8.52 9.37
CA TRP A 154 -0.45 -7.85 10.08
C TRP A 154 -0.75 -8.69 11.32
N SER A 155 -0.46 -8.16 12.49
CA SER A 155 -0.84 -8.77 13.76
C SER A 155 -1.99 -7.99 14.35
N GLY A 156 -3.07 -8.67 14.64
CA GLY A 156 -4.22 -8.15 15.35
C GLY A 156 -4.84 -9.30 16.10
N GLY A 157 -5.23 -9.07 17.33
CA GLY A 157 -5.78 -10.10 18.19
C GLY A 157 -5.34 -9.91 19.64
N ASN A 158 -6.02 -10.58 20.55
CA ASN A 158 -5.82 -10.45 21.99
C ASN A 158 -4.35 -10.52 22.40
N THR A 159 -3.78 -9.39 22.74
CA THR A 159 -2.45 -9.35 23.35
C THR A 159 -2.56 -9.91 24.77
N LYS A 160 -2.01 -11.10 24.99
CA LYS A 160 -1.83 -11.61 26.36
C LYS A 160 -0.60 -10.93 26.95
N LYS A 161 -0.77 -10.28 28.12
CA LYS A 161 0.38 -9.85 28.91
C LYS A 161 1.07 -11.11 29.44
N PHE A 162 2.37 -11.15 29.33
CA PHE A 162 3.18 -12.11 30.09
C PHE A 162 3.21 -11.60 31.55
N GLU A 163 2.64 -12.38 32.46
CA GLU A 163 2.79 -12.19 33.91
C GLU A 163 4.09 -12.82 34.39
#